data_0b33f050d76ad881828d9c98425ef404
#
_entry.id   0b33f050d76ad881828d9c98425ef404
#
_cell.length_a   1.000
_cell.length_b   1.000
_cell.length_c   1.000
_cell.angle_alpha   90.00
_cell.angle_beta   90.00
_cell.angle_gamma   90.00
#
_symmetry.space_group_name_H-M   'P 1'
#
loop_
_entity.id
_entity.type
_entity.pdbx_description
1 polymer ?
#
loop_
_entity_poly.entity_id
_entity_poly.type
_entity_poly.pdbx_seq_one_letter_code
_entity_poly.pdbx_strand_id
1 'polypeptide(L)'
;MVSQGLPLNHQPNYHAERKDDIQLDDLQSGHSPNFQNVPDNEKEEEYDDNDEDDKSSVQDWELFTPDEEKSLLRKLDTRLVLFLALLYMLSFLDRSNIGNARVAGMSKSLRLSPTQFEWLLTGFYISYICFEWMTLFFASLPWAVRVAPRTTPKGDLFPPHAYISICVLAWGCLASLQSVSTGFGTLLILRILLGVSEAAFGPGVPFYLSFFYKRNELAFRTGLFISAAPLASSFASTLAFAIVKLGNHTVIDSWRLLFIIEGFPSILVAVWAWYIIPDSPSTAPWLSTREREIATLRLRKQESTSQTQVSGIGRKKRFDWSAVRRTLCDPKSYMTAGCFFSLNVAFSSMPVFAPIIIQNMGYSAVQAQGLAAPPHLFAFVVVLVTSIVSDRSQSRSIPIIIHALLAMVGYMLLALAPKMHLSTTAQYLCTFPITAGFFSAVTTVIVWTVNNQQSEEGRGSNVALLNIIGQLGPLVGTRLYPDSDAPSYTRGHAICAAFMALVALLATVLRVVLTRANAASRAARVIKQDGAHRPLVASSASTAGDFEYIL
;
A
#
# COMPACT_ATOMS: atom_id res chain seq x y z
N MET A 1 -36.27 -57.53 -0.36
CA MET A 1 -35.17 -58.53 -0.39
C MET A 1 -34.06 -57.95 0.46
N VAL A 2 -33.93 -58.51 1.63
CA VAL A 2 -32.75 -59.09 2.31
C VAL A 2 -31.64 -58.03 2.53
N SER A 3 -31.48 -57.50 3.71
CA SER A 3 -31.11 -57.95 5.06
C SER A 3 -29.62 -58.14 5.28
N GLN A 4 -29.20 -57.67 6.45
CA GLN A 4 -28.01 -58.00 7.25
C GLN A 4 -26.84 -57.02 7.08
N GLY A 5 -26.19 -56.51 8.13
CA GLY A 5 -26.24 -56.76 9.59
C GLY A 5 -25.01 -56.09 10.24
N LEU A 6 -25.21 -55.56 11.41
CA LEU A 6 -24.21 -55.04 12.34
C LEU A 6 -23.20 -56.09 12.83
N PRO A 7 -22.06 -55.76 13.47
CA PRO A 7 -22.10 -55.38 14.88
C PRO A 7 -21.12 -54.30 15.39
N LEU A 8 -21.58 -53.67 16.42
CA LEU A 8 -21.07 -53.03 17.63
C LEU A 8 -19.74 -53.54 18.23
N ASN A 9 -19.02 -52.62 18.84
CA ASN A 9 -18.33 -52.65 20.16
C ASN A 9 -16.89 -52.10 20.11
N HIS A 10 -16.53 -51.05 20.80
CA HIS A 10 -16.08 -50.99 22.20
C HIS A 10 -15.79 -49.56 22.63
N GLN A 11 -16.51 -49.07 23.63
CA GLN A 11 -16.04 -48.04 24.56
C GLN A 11 -15.28 -48.73 25.71
N PRO A 12 -14.35 -48.05 26.37
CA PRO A 12 -14.13 -48.22 27.80
C PRO A 12 -14.47 -46.97 28.60
N ASN A 13 -15.32 -47.19 29.58
CA ASN A 13 -15.58 -46.37 30.75
C ASN A 13 -14.30 -46.14 31.56
N TYR A 14 -14.13 -44.93 32.10
CA TYR A 14 -13.38 -44.74 33.35
C TYR A 14 -14.23 -44.01 34.37
N HIS A 15 -14.30 -44.67 35.52
CA HIS A 15 -15.04 -44.35 36.73
C HIS A 15 -14.55 -43.06 37.42
N ALA A 16 -15.52 -42.39 38.05
CA ALA A 16 -15.33 -41.39 39.10
C ALA A 16 -14.85 -42.07 40.40
N GLU A 17 -13.90 -41.45 41.08
CA GLU A 17 -13.73 -41.55 42.54
C GLU A 17 -12.96 -40.34 43.07
N ARG A 18 -13.62 -39.67 43.90
CA ARG A 18 -13.52 -39.32 45.35
C ARG A 18 -12.78 -38.02 45.67
N LYS A 19 -13.60 -37.12 46.21
CA LYS A 19 -13.21 -36.01 47.09
C LYS A 19 -12.52 -36.50 48.34
N ASP A 20 -11.48 -35.85 48.79
CA ASP A 20 -11.14 -35.74 50.20
C ASP A 20 -10.76 -34.30 50.53
N ASP A 21 -11.52 -33.78 51.49
CA ASP A 21 -11.33 -32.51 52.17
C ASP A 21 -10.07 -32.52 53.01
N ILE A 22 -9.25 -31.47 52.98
CA ILE A 22 -8.28 -31.15 54.01
C ILE A 22 -8.51 -29.70 54.47
N GLN A 23 -8.83 -29.65 55.77
CA GLN A 23 -9.08 -28.45 56.58
C GLN A 23 -7.79 -27.59 56.72
N LEU A 24 -8.05 -26.28 56.73
CA LEU A 24 -7.18 -25.26 57.35
C LEU A 24 -7.21 -25.49 58.85
N ASP A 25 -6.05 -25.59 59.47
CA ASP A 25 -5.75 -24.95 60.75
C ASP A 25 -4.25 -25.13 61.10
N ASP A 26 -3.78 -24.10 61.76
CA ASP A 26 -2.56 -23.95 62.57
C ASP A 26 -1.43 -23.09 62.01
N LEU A 27 -1.59 -21.87 62.46
CA LEU A 27 -0.60 -20.80 62.60
C LEU A 27 0.37 -21.07 63.76
N GLN A 28 1.56 -20.51 63.61
CA GLN A 28 2.52 -20.09 64.65
C GLN A 28 3.51 -21.14 65.18
N SER A 29 4.75 -20.95 64.73
CA SER A 29 5.86 -20.64 65.68
C SER A 29 7.18 -20.56 64.90
N GLY A 30 7.91 -19.51 65.13
CA GLY A 30 9.22 -19.23 64.52
C GLY A 30 10.32 -20.09 65.15
N HIS A 31 11.27 -20.46 64.30
CA HIS A 31 12.68 -20.68 64.71
C HIS A 31 13.54 -20.70 63.44
N SER A 32 14.50 -19.80 63.40
CA SER A 32 15.61 -19.81 62.47
C SER A 32 16.62 -20.88 62.86
N PRO A 33 17.15 -21.64 61.90
CA PRO A 33 18.44 -22.32 62.13
C PRO A 33 19.54 -21.70 61.25
N ASN A 34 20.66 -21.53 61.91
CA ASN A 34 22.00 -21.22 61.47
C ASN A 34 22.48 -22.08 60.29
N PHE A 35 23.06 -21.44 59.31
CA PHE A 35 23.87 -22.08 58.28
C PHE A 35 25.35 -22.07 58.70
N GLN A 36 25.92 -23.24 58.93
CA GLN A 36 27.37 -23.47 58.91
C GLN A 36 27.68 -24.68 58.03
N ASN A 37 28.56 -24.42 57.02
CA ASN A 37 29.46 -25.37 56.34
C ASN A 37 28.88 -26.54 55.55
N VAL A 38 28.93 -26.42 54.21
CA VAL A 38 29.03 -27.56 53.28
C VAL A 38 30.12 -27.24 52.26
N PRO A 39 31.02 -28.20 51.90
CA PRO A 39 32.21 -27.95 51.10
C PRO A 39 31.90 -27.92 49.59
N ASP A 40 32.68 -27.11 48.86
CA ASP A 40 32.74 -27.04 47.40
C ASP A 40 33.05 -28.37 46.75
N ASN A 41 32.16 -28.80 45.86
CA ASN A 41 32.48 -29.71 44.78
C ASN A 41 31.85 -29.15 43.49
N GLU A 42 32.63 -28.37 42.76
CA GLU A 42 32.35 -27.98 41.40
C GLU A 42 32.33 -29.20 40.51
N LYS A 43 31.16 -29.50 39.97
CA LYS A 43 31.01 -30.21 38.67
C LYS A 43 30.33 -29.22 37.76
N GLU A 44 31.11 -28.65 36.84
CA GLU A 44 30.63 -28.00 35.65
C GLU A 44 29.75 -28.98 34.87
N GLU A 45 28.43 -28.79 34.91
CA GLU A 45 27.50 -29.35 33.93
C GLU A 45 27.53 -28.41 32.74
N GLU A 46 28.13 -28.90 31.66
CA GLU A 46 28.12 -28.33 30.31
C GLU A 46 26.66 -28.25 29.85
N TYR A 47 26.05 -27.07 29.95
CA TYR A 47 24.71 -26.79 29.43
C TYR A 47 24.79 -26.76 27.91
N ASP A 48 24.16 -27.72 27.27
CA ASP A 48 24.02 -27.84 25.83
C ASP A 48 23.05 -26.75 25.33
N ASP A 49 23.61 -25.70 24.70
CA ASP A 49 22.92 -24.52 24.19
C ASP A 49 21.96 -24.83 23.01
N ASN A 50 21.87 -26.11 22.61
CA ASN A 50 21.00 -26.53 21.50
C ASN A 50 19.55 -26.84 21.92
N ASP A 51 19.24 -26.92 23.22
CA ASP A 51 17.90 -27.23 23.73
C ASP A 51 16.97 -26.02 23.89
N GLU A 52 17.48 -24.77 23.84
CA GLU A 52 16.63 -23.58 23.96
C GLU A 52 15.90 -23.20 22.66
N ASP A 53 16.50 -23.47 21.51
CA ASP A 53 15.86 -23.19 20.21
C ASP A 53 14.72 -24.18 19.90
N ASP A 54 14.79 -25.40 20.41
CA ASP A 54 13.75 -26.43 20.24
C ASP A 54 12.57 -26.23 21.22
N LYS A 55 12.82 -25.71 22.42
CA LYS A 55 11.76 -25.33 23.38
C LYS A 55 10.96 -24.11 22.97
N SER A 56 11.57 -23.14 22.25
CA SER A 56 10.84 -21.99 21.71
C SER A 56 9.90 -22.40 20.58
N SER A 57 10.29 -23.34 19.76
CA SER A 57 9.46 -23.85 18.66
C SER A 57 8.26 -24.68 19.17
N VAL A 58 8.42 -25.46 20.22
CA VAL A 58 7.35 -26.29 20.83
C VAL A 58 6.30 -25.40 21.52
N GLN A 59 6.69 -24.33 22.22
CA GLN A 59 5.75 -23.39 22.84
C GLN A 59 4.91 -22.59 21.83
N ASP A 60 5.37 -22.44 20.60
CA ASP A 60 4.70 -21.67 19.56
C ASP A 60 3.43 -22.33 18.99
N TRP A 61 3.42 -23.67 18.92
CA TRP A 61 2.26 -24.44 18.45
C TRP A 61 1.12 -24.50 19.48
N GLU A 62 1.41 -24.24 20.75
CA GLU A 62 0.41 -24.18 21.81
C GLU A 62 -0.42 -22.90 21.79
N LEU A 63 0.09 -21.80 21.18
CA LEU A 63 -0.60 -20.50 21.18
C LEU A 63 -1.68 -20.38 20.10
N PHE A 64 -1.40 -20.81 18.87
CA PHE A 64 -2.39 -20.86 17.75
C PHE A 64 -1.88 -21.72 16.60
N THR A 65 -2.81 -22.33 15.86
CA THR A 65 -2.47 -23.21 14.72
C THR A 65 -2.25 -22.39 13.43
N PRO A 66 -1.46 -22.89 12.45
CA PRO A 66 -1.30 -22.26 11.14
C PRO A 66 -2.62 -22.08 10.39
N ASP A 67 -3.59 -22.96 10.60
CA ASP A 67 -4.91 -22.87 9.98
C ASP A 67 -5.74 -21.74 10.59
N GLU A 68 -5.66 -21.52 11.91
CA GLU A 68 -6.27 -20.37 12.58
C GLU A 68 -5.66 -19.05 12.05
N GLU A 69 -4.34 -18.96 11.93
CA GLU A 69 -3.65 -17.78 11.36
C GLU A 69 -4.10 -17.52 9.93
N LYS A 70 -4.17 -18.55 9.09
CA LYS A 70 -4.60 -18.45 7.70
C LYS A 70 -6.06 -18.02 7.58
N SER A 71 -6.93 -18.54 8.45
CA SER A 71 -8.35 -18.14 8.51
C SER A 71 -8.49 -16.67 8.92
N LEU A 72 -7.76 -16.24 9.95
CA LEU A 72 -7.70 -14.85 10.40
C LEU A 72 -7.22 -13.92 9.27
N LEU A 73 -6.11 -14.26 8.59
CA LEU A 73 -5.59 -13.47 7.48
C LEU A 73 -6.62 -13.31 6.36
N ARG A 74 -7.29 -14.39 5.97
CA ARG A 74 -8.34 -14.34 4.94
C ARG A 74 -9.48 -13.41 5.35
N LYS A 75 -9.85 -13.41 6.64
CA LYS A 75 -10.89 -12.54 7.17
C LYS A 75 -10.46 -11.08 7.23
N LEU A 76 -9.20 -10.81 7.61
CA LEU A 76 -8.58 -9.48 7.54
C LEU A 76 -8.52 -8.98 6.08
N ASP A 77 -8.07 -9.81 5.15
CA ASP A 77 -7.96 -9.44 3.73
C ASP A 77 -9.32 -9.07 3.14
N THR A 78 -10.37 -9.86 3.45
CA THR A 78 -11.72 -9.61 2.89
C THR A 78 -12.46 -8.46 3.57
N ARG A 79 -12.29 -8.25 4.88
CA ARG A 79 -13.02 -7.23 5.63
C ARG A 79 -12.30 -5.89 5.70
N LEU A 80 -10.97 -5.90 5.77
CA LEU A 80 -10.17 -4.68 5.93
C LEU A 80 -9.55 -4.24 4.61
N VAL A 81 -8.74 -5.09 3.96
CA VAL A 81 -7.97 -4.69 2.77
C VAL A 81 -8.88 -4.37 1.59
N LEU A 82 -9.88 -5.22 1.31
CA LEU A 82 -10.83 -4.95 0.22
C LEU A 82 -11.69 -3.73 0.49
N PHE A 83 -12.05 -3.47 1.75
CA PHE A 83 -12.78 -2.26 2.11
C PHE A 83 -11.93 -1.00 1.92
N LEU A 84 -10.66 -1.02 2.35
CA LEU A 84 -9.73 0.09 2.09
C LEU A 84 -9.45 0.28 0.60
N ALA A 85 -9.36 -0.81 -0.18
CA ALA A 85 -9.25 -0.74 -1.63
C ALA A 85 -10.49 -0.11 -2.27
N LEU A 86 -11.70 -0.39 -1.76
CA LEU A 86 -12.93 0.29 -2.18
C LEU A 86 -12.86 1.79 -1.89
N LEU A 87 -12.40 2.20 -0.69
CA LEU A 87 -12.23 3.62 -0.38
C LEU A 87 -11.22 4.30 -1.32
N TYR A 88 -10.12 3.62 -1.63
CA TYR A 88 -9.12 4.14 -2.58
C TYR A 88 -9.69 4.21 -4.00
N MET A 89 -10.50 3.24 -4.41
CA MET A 89 -11.21 3.25 -5.68
C MET A 89 -12.09 4.49 -5.79
N LEU A 90 -12.87 4.81 -4.74
CA LEU A 90 -13.73 5.99 -4.70
C LEU A 90 -12.92 7.29 -4.75
N SER A 91 -11.87 7.42 -3.93
CA SER A 91 -10.97 8.58 -3.96
C SER A 91 -10.36 8.78 -5.35
N PHE A 92 -9.86 7.71 -5.98
CA PHE A 92 -9.25 7.81 -7.31
C PHE A 92 -10.27 8.15 -8.40
N LEU A 93 -11.51 7.68 -8.25
CA LEU A 93 -12.63 8.01 -9.12
C LEU A 93 -12.94 9.50 -9.06
N ASP A 94 -13.13 10.06 -7.85
CA ASP A 94 -13.40 11.49 -7.62
C ASP A 94 -12.27 12.40 -8.16
N ARG A 95 -11.02 11.91 -8.07
CA ARG A 95 -9.83 12.60 -8.59
C ARG A 95 -9.82 12.66 -10.13
N SER A 96 -10.09 11.53 -10.79
CA SER A 96 -9.97 11.40 -12.25
C SER A 96 -11.20 11.89 -13.03
N ASN A 97 -12.35 12.02 -12.36
CA ASN A 97 -13.64 12.37 -12.98
C ASN A 97 -13.64 13.70 -13.74
N ILE A 98 -12.78 14.63 -13.39
CA ILE A 98 -12.72 15.95 -14.07
C ILE A 98 -12.41 15.83 -15.57
N GLY A 99 -11.67 14.79 -15.99
CA GLY A 99 -11.43 14.50 -17.40
C GLY A 99 -12.71 14.08 -18.12
N ASN A 100 -13.49 13.21 -17.50
CA ASN A 100 -14.80 12.77 -17.98
C ASN A 100 -15.78 13.95 -18.03
N ALA A 101 -15.82 14.77 -16.99
CA ALA A 101 -16.66 15.97 -16.92
C ALA A 101 -16.31 16.99 -18.03
N ARG A 102 -15.03 17.13 -18.39
CA ARG A 102 -14.60 17.97 -19.51
C ARG A 102 -15.20 17.51 -20.82
N VAL A 103 -15.11 16.21 -21.14
CA VAL A 103 -15.70 15.59 -22.34
C VAL A 103 -17.23 15.69 -22.31
N ALA A 104 -17.85 15.63 -21.13
CA ALA A 104 -19.29 15.81 -20.93
C ALA A 104 -19.78 17.27 -21.03
N GLY A 105 -18.90 18.23 -21.39
CA GLY A 105 -19.26 19.59 -21.69
C GLY A 105 -19.02 20.62 -20.56
N MET A 106 -18.38 20.25 -19.45
CA MET A 106 -18.10 21.14 -18.32
C MET A 106 -17.38 22.42 -18.73
N SER A 107 -16.31 22.32 -19.54
CA SER A 107 -15.53 23.48 -19.98
C SER A 107 -16.35 24.49 -20.78
N LYS A 108 -17.31 24.02 -21.58
CA LYS A 108 -18.23 24.90 -22.34
C LYS A 108 -19.27 25.53 -21.42
N SER A 109 -19.88 24.75 -20.51
CA SER A 109 -20.90 25.23 -19.56
C SER A 109 -20.34 26.31 -18.62
N LEU A 110 -19.12 26.09 -18.07
CA LEU A 110 -18.46 27.03 -17.15
C LEU A 110 -17.57 28.07 -17.85
N ARG A 111 -17.50 28.09 -19.19
CA ARG A 111 -16.67 28.98 -20.02
C ARG A 111 -15.19 28.96 -19.57
N LEU A 112 -14.64 27.77 -19.31
CA LEU A 112 -13.26 27.63 -18.88
C LEU A 112 -12.28 27.78 -20.04
N SER A 113 -11.23 28.58 -19.84
CA SER A 113 -10.09 28.58 -20.75
C SER A 113 -9.25 27.29 -20.59
N PRO A 114 -8.46 26.89 -21.60
CA PRO A 114 -7.56 25.74 -21.50
C PRO A 114 -6.62 25.81 -20.29
N THR A 115 -6.02 26.95 -20.03
CA THR A 115 -5.14 27.20 -18.88
C THR A 115 -5.87 27.09 -17.55
N GLN A 116 -7.13 27.55 -17.47
CA GLN A 116 -7.95 27.38 -16.26
C GLN A 116 -8.22 25.92 -15.97
N PHE A 117 -8.48 25.09 -16.99
CA PHE A 117 -8.64 23.64 -16.80
C PHE A 117 -7.37 22.98 -16.26
N GLU A 118 -6.19 23.34 -16.77
CA GLU A 118 -4.91 22.87 -16.26
C GLU A 118 -4.68 23.28 -14.78
N TRP A 119 -5.11 24.49 -14.40
CA TRP A 119 -5.05 24.95 -13.03
C TRP A 119 -5.99 24.21 -12.09
N LEU A 120 -7.16 23.73 -12.55
CA LEU A 120 -8.04 22.88 -11.75
C LEU A 120 -7.36 21.55 -11.38
N LEU A 121 -6.55 20.99 -12.30
CA LEU A 121 -5.76 19.79 -12.05
C LEU A 121 -4.56 20.08 -11.15
N THR A 122 -3.80 21.12 -11.49
CA THR A 122 -2.58 21.51 -10.76
C THR A 122 -2.89 21.93 -9.33
N GLY A 123 -3.98 22.70 -9.11
CA GLY A 123 -4.41 23.16 -7.79
C GLY A 123 -4.74 22.00 -6.83
N PHE A 124 -5.38 20.97 -7.33
CA PHE A 124 -5.61 19.74 -6.57
C PHE A 124 -4.28 19.10 -6.12
N TYR A 125 -3.33 18.90 -7.03
CA TYR A 125 -2.06 18.26 -6.69
C TYR A 125 -1.17 19.11 -5.79
N ILE A 126 -1.17 20.45 -5.95
CA ILE A 126 -0.43 21.34 -5.03
C ILE A 126 -0.95 21.16 -3.61
N SER A 127 -2.27 21.25 -3.40
CA SER A 127 -2.85 21.07 -2.08
C SER A 127 -2.62 19.65 -1.53
N TYR A 128 -2.74 18.62 -2.38
CA TYR A 128 -2.44 17.25 -2.00
C TYR A 128 -1.00 17.12 -1.48
N ILE A 129 0.00 17.62 -2.20
CA ILE A 129 1.42 17.58 -1.80
C ILE A 129 1.65 18.40 -0.53
N CYS A 130 1.11 19.61 -0.47
CA CYS A 130 1.29 20.48 0.70
C CYS A 130 0.70 19.91 1.98
N PHE A 131 -0.33 19.08 1.89
CA PHE A 131 -1.03 18.51 3.04
C PHE A 131 -0.75 17.01 3.26
N GLU A 132 0.07 16.36 2.41
CA GLU A 132 0.47 14.95 2.57
C GLU A 132 1.16 14.68 3.91
N TRP A 133 1.84 15.68 4.50
CA TRP A 133 2.43 15.58 5.84
C TRP A 133 1.40 15.26 6.94
N MET A 134 0.11 15.51 6.71
CA MET A 134 -0.96 15.10 7.62
C MET A 134 -0.98 13.58 7.84
N THR A 135 -0.39 12.79 6.94
CA THR A 135 -0.13 11.37 7.14
C THR A 135 0.71 11.12 8.40
N LEU A 136 1.60 12.05 8.77
CA LEU A 136 2.40 11.98 9.99
C LEU A 136 1.54 12.06 11.26
N PHE A 137 0.35 12.65 11.21
CA PHE A 137 -0.58 12.59 12.33
C PHE A 137 -1.03 11.16 12.60
N PHE A 138 -1.17 10.31 11.59
CA PHE A 138 -1.35 8.88 11.79
C PHE A 138 -0.16 8.25 12.52
N ALA A 139 1.07 8.70 12.21
CA ALA A 139 2.29 8.15 12.78
C ALA A 139 2.62 8.74 14.17
N SER A 140 2.26 9.99 14.43
CA SER A 140 2.58 10.71 15.67
C SER A 140 1.52 10.60 16.75
N LEU A 141 0.35 10.02 16.42
CA LEU A 141 -0.69 9.76 17.41
C LEU A 141 -0.21 8.77 18.47
N PRO A 142 -0.45 9.04 19.77
CA PRO A 142 0.04 8.21 20.88
C PRO A 142 -0.34 6.73 20.83
N TRP A 143 -1.34 6.36 20.05
CA TRP A 143 -1.77 4.97 19.84
C TRP A 143 -0.79 4.15 18.98
N ALA A 144 -0.07 4.78 18.05
CA ALA A 144 0.96 4.11 17.24
C ALA A 144 2.13 3.59 18.10
N VAL A 145 2.32 4.15 19.31
CA VAL A 145 3.38 3.79 20.25
C VAL A 145 2.91 2.77 21.30
N ARG A 146 1.60 2.44 21.36
CA ARG A 146 1.05 1.60 22.43
C ARG A 146 0.30 0.37 21.93
N VAL A 147 1.02 -0.61 21.47
CA VAL A 147 0.58 -2.02 21.46
C VAL A 147 0.76 -2.63 22.87
N ALA A 148 0.72 -1.84 23.93
CA ALA A 148 0.71 -2.32 25.29
C ALA A 148 -0.65 -2.05 25.94
N PRO A 149 -1.25 -3.04 26.67
CA PRO A 149 -2.49 -2.84 27.38
C PRO A 149 -2.22 -1.95 28.60
N ARG A 150 -2.46 -0.65 28.48
CA ARG A 150 -2.56 0.25 29.62
C ARG A 150 -3.84 1.05 29.53
N THR A 151 -4.77 0.67 30.38
CA THR A 151 -5.90 1.43 30.89
C THR A 151 -5.47 2.84 31.29
N THR A 152 -5.58 3.82 30.39
CA THR A 152 -5.62 5.23 30.78
C THR A 152 -6.56 5.98 29.85
N PRO A 153 -7.61 6.61 30.41
CA PRO A 153 -8.66 7.29 29.66
C PRO A 153 -8.34 8.77 29.44
N LYS A 154 -7.22 9.12 28.81
CA LYS A 154 -6.93 10.52 28.45
C LYS A 154 -5.88 10.58 27.35
N GLY A 155 -6.26 10.93 26.11
CA GLY A 155 -5.34 11.52 25.17
C GLY A 155 -5.39 11.11 23.69
N ASP A 156 -6.31 10.29 23.23
CA ASP A 156 -6.38 9.95 21.79
C ASP A 156 -7.21 11.00 21.07
N LEU A 157 -6.53 11.99 20.47
CA LEU A 157 -7.20 13.12 19.84
C LEU A 157 -8.05 12.71 18.63
N PHE A 158 -7.61 11.69 17.85
CA PHE A 158 -8.38 11.13 16.72
C PHE A 158 -8.05 9.65 16.50
N PRO A 159 -8.99 8.72 16.77
CA PRO A 159 -8.82 7.31 16.44
C PRO A 159 -8.86 7.09 14.92
N PRO A 160 -8.18 6.03 14.36
CA PRO A 160 -8.11 5.76 12.93
C PRO A 160 -9.46 5.68 12.23
N HIS A 161 -10.46 5.02 12.83
CA HIS A 161 -11.79 4.92 12.24
C HIS A 161 -12.42 6.30 12.04
N ALA A 162 -12.31 7.20 13.03
CA ALA A 162 -12.87 8.54 12.93
C ALA A 162 -12.12 9.37 11.90
N TYR A 163 -10.78 9.33 11.91
CA TYR A 163 -9.96 10.09 10.97
C TYR A 163 -10.24 9.69 9.52
N ILE A 164 -10.17 8.39 9.21
CA ILE A 164 -10.43 7.88 7.85
C ILE A 164 -11.86 8.24 7.42
N SER A 165 -12.85 8.01 8.28
CA SER A 165 -14.25 8.28 7.95
C SER A 165 -14.54 9.76 7.72
N ILE A 166 -13.92 10.67 8.50
CA ILE A 166 -14.05 12.12 8.30
C ILE A 166 -13.41 12.54 6.97
N CYS A 167 -12.22 12.01 6.63
CA CYS A 167 -11.59 12.27 5.34
C CYS A 167 -12.48 11.80 4.18
N VAL A 168 -13.02 10.57 4.25
CA VAL A 168 -13.94 10.00 3.23
C VAL A 168 -15.19 10.87 3.09
N LEU A 169 -15.80 11.27 4.20
CA LEU A 169 -16.96 12.14 4.19
C LEU A 169 -16.64 13.50 3.56
N ALA A 170 -15.52 14.10 3.94
CA ALA A 170 -15.09 15.39 3.43
C ALA A 170 -14.88 15.35 1.92
N TRP A 171 -14.11 14.38 1.39
CA TRP A 171 -13.91 14.31 -0.05
C TRP A 171 -15.18 13.96 -0.82
N GLY A 172 -16.05 13.07 -0.30
CA GLY A 172 -17.33 12.75 -0.93
C GLY A 172 -18.26 13.96 -1.03
N CYS A 173 -18.34 14.77 0.04
CA CYS A 173 -19.07 16.04 0.02
C CYS A 173 -18.48 17.04 -0.98
N LEU A 174 -17.15 17.21 -0.96
CA LEU A 174 -16.46 18.15 -1.85
C LEU A 174 -16.56 17.71 -3.32
N ALA A 175 -16.46 16.41 -3.61
CA ALA A 175 -16.67 15.86 -4.95
C ALA A 175 -18.09 16.15 -5.45
N SER A 176 -19.10 15.85 -4.62
CA SER A 176 -20.51 16.11 -4.95
C SER A 176 -20.81 17.61 -5.14
N LEU A 177 -20.23 18.48 -4.29
CA LEU A 177 -20.41 19.94 -4.35
C LEU A 177 -19.84 20.56 -5.63
N GLN A 178 -18.89 19.91 -6.32
CA GLN A 178 -18.41 20.38 -7.62
C GLN A 178 -19.55 20.50 -8.65
N SER A 179 -20.61 19.72 -8.51
CA SER A 179 -21.79 19.76 -9.40
C SER A 179 -22.51 21.10 -9.39
N VAL A 180 -22.48 21.84 -8.29
CA VAL A 180 -23.14 23.16 -8.16
C VAL A 180 -22.24 24.33 -8.53
N SER A 181 -21.02 24.06 -9.01
CA SER A 181 -20.08 25.10 -9.41
C SER A 181 -20.64 25.95 -10.55
N THR A 182 -20.46 27.28 -10.44
CA THR A 182 -20.94 28.29 -11.40
C THR A 182 -19.82 28.92 -12.24
N GLY A 183 -18.56 28.67 -11.88
CA GLY A 183 -17.40 29.21 -12.60
C GLY A 183 -16.06 28.64 -12.11
N PHE A 184 -14.97 29.12 -12.70
CA PHE A 184 -13.61 28.69 -12.42
C PHE A 184 -13.24 28.77 -10.92
N GLY A 185 -13.52 29.92 -10.27
CA GLY A 185 -13.09 30.16 -8.88
C GLY A 185 -13.71 29.18 -7.88
N THR A 186 -15.02 28.95 -7.98
CA THR A 186 -15.72 27.98 -7.10
C THR A 186 -15.21 26.55 -7.31
N LEU A 187 -15.02 26.15 -8.57
CA LEU A 187 -14.51 24.82 -8.89
C LEU A 187 -13.06 24.65 -8.43
N LEU A 188 -12.20 25.67 -8.58
CA LEU A 188 -10.81 25.64 -8.11
C LEU A 188 -10.73 25.49 -6.58
N ILE A 189 -11.52 26.25 -5.83
CA ILE A 189 -11.56 26.13 -4.36
C ILE A 189 -11.96 24.71 -3.95
N LEU A 190 -13.02 24.17 -4.55
CA LEU A 190 -13.48 22.82 -4.26
C LEU A 190 -12.41 21.75 -4.61
N ARG A 191 -11.65 21.94 -5.70
CA ARG A 191 -10.52 21.08 -6.08
C ARG A 191 -9.36 21.16 -5.09
N ILE A 192 -9.02 22.33 -4.61
CA ILE A 192 -8.00 22.52 -3.57
C ILE A 192 -8.41 21.84 -2.28
N LEU A 193 -9.64 22.04 -1.82
CA LEU A 193 -10.17 21.39 -0.61
C LEU A 193 -10.25 19.86 -0.76
N LEU A 194 -10.63 19.37 -1.95
CA LEU A 194 -10.60 17.94 -2.27
C LEU A 194 -9.18 17.37 -2.12
N GLY A 195 -8.17 18.08 -2.65
CA GLY A 195 -6.77 17.67 -2.49
C GLY A 195 -6.32 17.60 -1.03
N VAL A 196 -6.74 18.55 -0.19
CA VAL A 196 -6.47 18.53 1.26
C VAL A 196 -7.11 17.31 1.91
N SER A 197 -8.39 17.02 1.61
CA SER A 197 -9.13 15.91 2.25
C SER A 197 -8.61 14.52 1.86
N GLU A 198 -8.06 14.36 0.65
CA GLU A 198 -7.50 13.09 0.17
C GLU A 198 -6.03 12.88 0.54
N ALA A 199 -5.28 13.95 0.84
CA ALA A 199 -3.81 13.94 0.94
C ALA A 199 -3.27 12.91 1.95
N ALA A 200 -3.94 12.73 3.07
CA ALA A 200 -3.47 11.84 4.13
C ALA A 200 -3.90 10.38 3.96
N PHE A 201 -4.90 10.10 3.12
CA PHE A 201 -5.46 8.77 2.99
C PHE A 201 -4.52 7.82 2.21
N GLY A 202 -4.07 8.21 1.01
CA GLY A 202 -3.23 7.36 0.16
C GLY A 202 -1.98 6.82 0.85
N PRO A 203 -1.08 7.67 1.34
CA PRO A 203 0.12 7.27 2.08
C PRO A 203 -0.18 6.70 3.48
N GLY A 204 -1.29 7.12 4.11
CA GLY A 204 -1.68 6.68 5.45
C GLY A 204 -2.13 5.24 5.53
N VAL A 205 -2.80 4.72 4.51
CA VAL A 205 -3.34 3.35 4.52
C VAL A 205 -2.25 2.27 4.61
N PRO A 206 -1.14 2.29 3.85
CA PRO A 206 -0.07 1.30 4.04
C PRO A 206 0.50 1.31 5.47
N PHE A 207 0.60 2.48 6.09
CA PHE A 207 1.01 2.58 7.49
C PHE A 207 -0.05 2.00 8.42
N TYR A 208 -1.34 2.31 8.22
CA TYR A 208 -2.44 1.74 8.99
C TYR A 208 -2.49 0.20 8.87
N LEU A 209 -2.28 -0.37 7.68
CA LEU A 209 -2.21 -1.82 7.48
C LEU A 209 -1.08 -2.47 8.28
N SER A 210 0.01 -1.75 8.58
CA SER A 210 1.12 -2.28 9.38
C SER A 210 0.73 -2.62 10.82
N PHE A 211 -0.41 -2.14 11.33
CA PHE A 211 -0.95 -2.52 12.66
C PHE A 211 -1.65 -3.88 12.66
N PHE A 212 -1.99 -4.42 11.49
CA PHE A 212 -2.76 -5.67 11.36
C PHE A 212 -1.96 -6.81 10.73
N TYR A 213 -0.89 -6.48 10.00
CA TYR A 213 -0.12 -7.44 9.22
C TYR A 213 1.36 -7.43 9.56
N LYS A 214 1.97 -8.62 9.50
CA LYS A 214 3.42 -8.77 9.56
C LYS A 214 4.07 -8.08 8.35
N ARG A 215 5.36 -7.70 8.49
CA ARG A 215 6.10 -6.98 7.44
C ARG A 215 6.15 -7.70 6.09
N ASN A 216 6.36 -9.01 6.14
CA ASN A 216 6.39 -9.85 4.94
C ASN A 216 5.02 -9.99 4.25
N GLU A 217 3.93 -9.65 4.94
CA GLU A 217 2.56 -9.72 4.45
C GLU A 217 2.05 -8.40 3.87
N LEU A 218 2.68 -7.27 4.22
CA LEU A 218 2.23 -5.92 3.86
C LEU A 218 2.36 -5.63 2.36
N ALA A 219 3.41 -6.14 1.70
CA ALA A 219 3.71 -5.80 0.33
C ALA A 219 2.58 -6.19 -0.64
N PHE A 220 2.08 -7.42 -0.53
CA PHE A 220 0.95 -7.89 -1.35
C PHE A 220 -0.32 -7.06 -1.10
N ARG A 221 -0.63 -6.75 0.17
CA ARG A 221 -1.85 -6.03 0.54
C ARG A 221 -1.81 -4.56 0.14
N THR A 222 -0.64 -3.94 0.24
CA THR A 222 -0.42 -2.59 -0.32
C THR A 222 -0.54 -2.60 -1.84
N GLY A 223 -0.02 -3.62 -2.51
CA GLY A 223 -0.20 -3.81 -3.95
C GLY A 223 -1.67 -3.97 -4.35
N LEU A 224 -2.43 -4.78 -3.61
CA LEU A 224 -3.87 -4.96 -3.82
C LEU A 224 -4.65 -3.65 -3.62
N PHE A 225 -4.31 -2.87 -2.59
CA PHE A 225 -4.87 -1.55 -2.34
C PHE A 225 -4.64 -0.60 -3.53
N ILE A 226 -3.41 -0.50 -4.04
CA ILE A 226 -3.06 0.39 -5.15
C ILE A 226 -3.68 -0.07 -6.48
N SER A 227 -3.87 -1.39 -6.68
CA SER A 227 -4.50 -1.93 -7.89
C SER A 227 -5.95 -1.49 -8.10
N ALA A 228 -6.58 -0.93 -7.07
CA ALA A 228 -7.90 -0.32 -7.19
C ALA A 228 -7.92 0.94 -8.11
N ALA A 229 -6.78 1.61 -8.36
CA ALA A 229 -6.72 2.80 -9.19
C ALA A 229 -7.11 2.56 -10.67
N PRO A 230 -6.54 1.58 -11.40
CA PRO A 230 -6.98 1.30 -12.76
C PRO A 230 -8.44 0.78 -12.82
N LEU A 231 -8.90 0.04 -11.80
CA LEU A 231 -10.30 -0.37 -11.72
C LEU A 231 -11.23 0.85 -11.56
N ALA A 232 -10.85 1.82 -10.74
CA ALA A 232 -11.55 3.10 -10.59
C ALA A 232 -11.66 3.85 -11.92
N SER A 233 -10.56 3.97 -12.67
CA SER A 233 -10.56 4.64 -13.98
C SER A 233 -11.48 3.96 -15.00
N SER A 234 -11.49 2.62 -15.02
CA SER A 234 -12.40 1.85 -15.87
C SER A 234 -13.86 2.08 -15.49
N PHE A 235 -14.16 2.04 -14.18
CA PHE A 235 -15.51 2.27 -13.67
C PHE A 235 -15.98 3.70 -13.95
N ALA A 236 -15.14 4.72 -13.70
CA ALA A 236 -15.43 6.13 -14.00
C ALA A 236 -15.78 6.35 -15.47
N SER A 237 -14.98 5.78 -16.40
CA SER A 237 -15.23 5.90 -17.83
C SER A 237 -16.51 5.19 -18.26
N THR A 238 -16.81 4.01 -17.70
CA THR A 238 -18.06 3.28 -17.97
C THR A 238 -19.28 4.05 -17.47
N LEU A 239 -19.18 4.60 -16.25
CA LEU A 239 -20.25 5.41 -15.66
C LEU A 239 -20.47 6.70 -16.45
N ALA A 240 -19.38 7.37 -16.84
CA ALA A 240 -19.44 8.55 -17.68
C ALA A 240 -20.10 8.27 -19.03
N PHE A 241 -19.78 7.15 -19.68
CA PHE A 241 -20.47 6.69 -20.88
C PHE A 241 -21.98 6.57 -20.67
N ALA A 242 -22.41 5.90 -19.59
CA ALA A 242 -23.82 5.74 -19.29
C ALA A 242 -24.53 7.06 -19.04
N ILE A 243 -23.93 7.97 -18.24
CA ILE A 243 -24.50 9.26 -17.88
C ILE A 243 -24.58 10.18 -19.11
N VAL A 244 -23.54 10.27 -19.94
CA VAL A 244 -23.55 11.13 -21.14
C VAL A 244 -24.58 10.60 -22.16
N LYS A 245 -24.72 9.26 -22.29
CA LYS A 245 -25.73 8.65 -23.16
C LYS A 245 -27.16 8.94 -22.68
N LEU A 246 -27.41 8.90 -21.38
CA LEU A 246 -28.71 9.17 -20.77
C LEU A 246 -28.99 10.68 -20.62
N GLY A 247 -27.93 11.49 -20.49
CA GLY A 247 -28.02 12.91 -20.16
C GLY A 247 -28.69 13.78 -21.24
N ASN A 248 -28.84 13.32 -22.46
CA ASN A 248 -29.61 13.99 -23.53
C ASN A 248 -31.11 14.11 -23.20
N HIS A 249 -31.58 13.43 -22.17
CA HIS A 249 -32.99 13.42 -21.73
C HIS A 249 -33.20 14.06 -20.35
N THR A 250 -32.16 14.69 -19.76
CA THR A 250 -32.23 15.29 -18.41
C THR A 250 -32.14 16.83 -18.48
N VAL A 251 -32.79 17.49 -17.52
CA VAL A 251 -32.74 18.95 -17.35
C VAL A 251 -31.38 19.42 -16.81
N ILE A 252 -30.61 18.51 -16.21
CA ILE A 252 -29.32 18.77 -15.56
C ILE A 252 -28.20 18.43 -16.54
N ASP A 253 -27.22 19.30 -16.67
CA ASP A 253 -26.00 19.04 -17.46
C ASP A 253 -25.33 17.71 -17.08
N SER A 254 -24.97 16.87 -18.05
CA SER A 254 -24.36 15.54 -17.82
C SER A 254 -23.12 15.61 -16.93
N TRP A 255 -22.29 16.64 -17.03
CA TRP A 255 -21.11 16.81 -16.18
C TRP A 255 -21.44 17.05 -14.70
N ARG A 256 -22.60 17.69 -14.40
CA ARG A 256 -23.07 17.88 -13.03
C ARG A 256 -23.54 16.57 -12.43
N LEU A 257 -24.26 15.76 -13.22
CA LEU A 257 -24.69 14.41 -12.82
C LEU A 257 -23.49 13.50 -12.51
N LEU A 258 -22.38 13.61 -13.28
CA LEU A 258 -21.16 12.86 -13.01
C LEU A 258 -20.65 13.13 -11.59
N PHE A 259 -20.48 14.38 -11.21
CA PHE A 259 -19.98 14.73 -9.86
C PHE A 259 -20.92 14.28 -8.74
N ILE A 260 -22.24 14.34 -8.94
CA ILE A 260 -23.21 13.87 -7.93
C ILE A 260 -23.14 12.34 -7.79
N ILE A 261 -23.22 11.60 -8.92
CA ILE A 261 -23.33 10.16 -8.91
C ILE A 261 -22.02 9.50 -8.46
N GLU A 262 -20.87 10.12 -8.72
CA GLU A 262 -19.57 9.59 -8.28
C GLU A 262 -19.22 10.00 -6.84
N GLY A 263 -19.54 11.22 -6.42
CA GLY A 263 -19.22 11.70 -5.07
C GLY A 263 -20.18 11.17 -4.00
N PHE A 264 -21.47 11.00 -4.31
CA PHE A 264 -22.47 10.57 -3.33
C PHE A 264 -22.21 9.17 -2.71
N PRO A 265 -21.76 8.14 -3.46
CA PRO A 265 -21.38 6.87 -2.87
C PRO A 265 -20.28 7.00 -1.81
N SER A 266 -19.32 7.92 -1.98
CA SER A 266 -18.26 8.19 -1.00
C SER A 266 -18.86 8.66 0.34
N ILE A 267 -19.90 9.48 0.31
CA ILE A 267 -20.63 9.92 1.52
C ILE A 267 -21.28 8.75 2.24
N LEU A 268 -21.94 7.86 1.52
CA LEU A 268 -22.58 6.67 2.11
C LEU A 268 -21.56 5.71 2.71
N VAL A 269 -20.46 5.49 1.99
CA VAL A 269 -19.39 4.58 2.43
C VAL A 269 -18.62 5.18 3.62
N ALA A 270 -18.58 6.51 3.78
CA ALA A 270 -18.00 7.16 4.96
C ALA A 270 -18.71 6.74 6.25
N VAL A 271 -20.05 6.63 6.22
CA VAL A 271 -20.83 6.13 7.35
C VAL A 271 -20.48 4.67 7.65
N TRP A 272 -20.31 3.84 6.62
CA TRP A 272 -19.87 2.45 6.79
C TRP A 272 -18.44 2.36 7.33
N ALA A 273 -17.55 3.23 6.88
CA ALA A 273 -16.15 3.29 7.33
C ALA A 273 -16.07 3.50 8.85
N TRP A 274 -16.95 4.34 9.39
CA TRP A 274 -17.03 4.59 10.85
C TRP A 274 -17.24 3.33 11.68
N TYR A 275 -18.01 2.37 11.17
CA TYR A 275 -18.35 1.13 11.89
C TYR A 275 -17.45 -0.07 11.52
N ILE A 276 -16.90 -0.09 10.32
CA ILE A 276 -16.13 -1.24 9.80
C ILE A 276 -14.65 -1.12 10.14
N ILE A 277 -14.06 0.09 10.09
CA ILE A 277 -12.64 0.30 10.30
C ILE A 277 -12.33 0.17 11.80
N PRO A 278 -11.50 -0.80 12.22
CA PRO A 278 -11.09 -0.92 13.61
C PRO A 278 -9.86 -0.06 13.92
N ASP A 279 -9.71 0.39 15.15
CA ASP A 279 -8.53 1.15 15.56
C ASP A 279 -7.29 0.27 15.77
N SER A 280 -7.53 -0.99 16.14
CA SER A 280 -6.49 -1.99 16.38
C SER A 280 -7.02 -3.41 16.19
N PRO A 281 -6.17 -4.44 16.07
CA PRO A 281 -6.62 -5.83 16.02
C PRO A 281 -7.47 -6.25 17.23
N SER A 282 -7.16 -5.72 18.42
CA SER A 282 -7.89 -6.01 19.66
C SER A 282 -9.29 -5.39 19.72
N THR A 283 -9.52 -4.30 19.00
CA THR A 283 -10.80 -3.56 19.00
C THR A 283 -11.68 -3.90 17.79
N ALA A 284 -11.21 -4.74 16.85
CA ALA A 284 -11.94 -5.07 15.63
C ALA A 284 -13.29 -5.74 15.95
N PRO A 285 -14.47 -5.09 15.64
CA PRO A 285 -15.78 -5.57 16.08
C PRO A 285 -16.20 -6.87 15.39
N TRP A 286 -15.66 -7.13 14.20
CA TRP A 286 -15.98 -8.31 13.38
C TRP A 286 -15.05 -9.50 13.59
N LEU A 287 -14.06 -9.40 14.50
CA LEU A 287 -13.21 -10.52 14.95
C LEU A 287 -13.80 -11.13 16.23
N SER A 288 -13.78 -12.46 16.33
CA SER A 288 -14.06 -13.17 17.58
C SER A 288 -12.99 -12.89 18.65
N THR A 289 -13.29 -13.19 19.91
CA THR A 289 -12.32 -12.99 21.00
C THR A 289 -11.03 -13.76 20.74
N ARG A 290 -11.12 -15.01 20.27
CA ARG A 290 -9.96 -15.83 19.91
C ARG A 290 -9.17 -15.26 18.74
N GLU A 291 -9.85 -14.78 17.69
CA GLU A 291 -9.19 -14.15 16.53
C GLU A 291 -8.46 -12.85 16.91
N ARG A 292 -9.01 -12.05 17.83
CA ARG A 292 -8.34 -10.82 18.35
C ARG A 292 -7.09 -11.17 19.13
N GLU A 293 -7.14 -12.22 19.92
CA GLU A 293 -6.00 -12.74 20.68
C GLU A 293 -4.89 -13.18 19.73
N ILE A 294 -5.19 -14.05 18.76
CA ILE A 294 -4.25 -14.52 17.74
C ILE A 294 -3.66 -13.33 16.97
N ALA A 295 -4.50 -12.36 16.53
CA ALA A 295 -4.03 -11.19 15.82
C ALA A 295 -3.02 -10.36 16.64
N THR A 296 -3.22 -10.27 17.94
CA THR A 296 -2.32 -9.53 18.85
C THR A 296 -1.04 -10.31 19.12
N LEU A 297 -1.14 -11.63 19.37
CA LEU A 297 0.01 -12.48 19.67
C LEU A 297 0.97 -12.58 18.49
N ARG A 298 0.47 -12.77 17.25
CA ARG A 298 1.29 -12.88 16.05
C ARG A 298 2.13 -11.61 15.77
N LEU A 299 1.63 -10.43 16.15
CA LEU A 299 2.35 -9.16 15.98
C LEU A 299 3.39 -8.96 17.09
N ARG A 300 3.06 -9.31 18.35
CA ARG A 300 4.02 -9.26 19.48
C ARG A 300 5.22 -10.16 19.25
N LYS A 301 5.00 -11.37 18.70
CA LYS A 301 6.09 -12.29 18.36
C LYS A 301 7.08 -11.67 17.38
N GLN A 302 6.60 -10.96 16.36
CA GLN A 302 7.49 -10.26 15.42
C GLN A 302 8.30 -9.15 16.11
N GLU A 303 7.72 -8.45 17.08
CA GLU A 303 8.42 -7.42 17.84
C GLU A 303 9.51 -8.03 18.73
N SER A 304 9.22 -9.14 19.44
CA SER A 304 10.19 -9.84 20.29
C SER A 304 11.34 -10.44 19.48
N THR A 305 11.08 -11.09 18.35
CA THR A 305 12.12 -11.63 17.45
C THR A 305 13.02 -10.51 16.90
N SER A 306 12.44 -9.35 16.57
CA SER A 306 13.22 -8.19 16.13
C SER A 306 14.04 -7.55 17.27
N GLN A 307 13.61 -7.67 18.52
CA GLN A 307 14.34 -7.18 19.68
C GLN A 307 15.49 -8.10 20.11
N THR A 308 15.31 -9.41 20.00
CA THR A 308 16.33 -10.41 20.38
C THR A 308 17.54 -10.38 19.45
N GLN A 309 17.32 -10.07 18.15
CA GLN A 309 18.42 -9.91 17.19
C GLN A 309 19.26 -8.63 17.37
N VAL A 310 18.79 -7.63 18.10
CA VAL A 310 19.45 -6.30 18.18
C VAL A 310 19.95 -5.93 19.57
N SER A 311 19.48 -6.60 20.63
CA SER A 311 19.81 -6.18 22.01
C SER A 311 19.94 -7.36 22.96
N GLY A 312 21.16 -7.68 23.33
CA GLY A 312 21.39 -8.18 24.67
C GLY A 312 20.94 -7.09 25.66
N ILE A 313 19.94 -7.44 26.50
CA ILE A 313 19.56 -6.73 27.73
C ILE A 313 18.83 -5.37 27.56
N GLY A 314 17.51 -5.37 27.62
CA GLY A 314 16.71 -4.39 28.42
C GLY A 314 16.70 -2.91 28.06
N ARG A 315 17.25 -2.46 26.92
CA ARG A 315 17.25 -1.03 26.57
C ARG A 315 16.04 -0.67 25.69
N LYS A 316 15.17 0.25 26.17
CA LYS A 316 14.13 0.90 25.36
C LYS A 316 14.75 1.38 24.04
N LYS A 317 14.25 0.88 22.90
CA LYS A 317 14.73 1.25 21.55
C LYS A 317 14.57 2.76 21.37
N ARG A 318 15.67 3.48 21.33
CA ARG A 318 15.72 4.90 21.00
C ARG A 318 15.60 5.01 19.48
N PHE A 319 14.79 5.95 18.97
CA PHE A 319 14.65 6.20 17.53
C PHE A 319 16.04 6.40 16.88
N ASP A 320 16.35 5.59 15.87
CA ASP A 320 17.67 5.60 15.24
C ASP A 320 17.77 6.64 14.12
N TRP A 321 18.14 7.86 14.50
CA TRP A 321 18.42 8.94 13.56
C TRP A 321 19.55 8.61 12.58
N SER A 322 20.44 7.69 12.92
CA SER A 322 21.53 7.27 12.04
C SER A 322 21.01 6.42 10.86
N ALA A 323 19.97 5.61 11.10
CA ALA A 323 19.28 4.87 10.05
C ALA A 323 18.57 5.82 9.07
N VAL A 324 17.88 6.85 9.58
CA VAL A 324 17.26 7.90 8.74
C VAL A 324 18.31 8.58 7.87
N ARG A 325 19.41 9.04 8.47
CA ARG A 325 20.51 9.69 7.74
C ARG A 325 21.12 8.77 6.69
N ARG A 326 21.36 7.48 7.02
CA ARG A 326 21.87 6.49 6.06
C ARG A 326 20.95 6.34 4.86
N THR A 327 19.64 6.26 5.07
CA THR A 327 18.63 6.16 4.00
C THR A 327 18.60 7.43 3.14
N LEU A 328 18.65 8.61 3.75
CA LEU A 328 18.66 9.89 3.03
C LEU A 328 19.98 10.14 2.26
N CYS A 329 21.08 9.52 2.68
CA CYS A 329 22.37 9.58 1.95
C CYS A 329 22.55 8.42 0.96
N ASP A 330 21.62 7.46 0.88
CA ASP A 330 21.73 6.32 -0.01
C ASP A 330 21.23 6.65 -1.43
N PRO A 331 22.10 6.62 -2.47
CA PRO A 331 21.71 6.87 -3.86
C PRO A 331 20.59 5.95 -4.35
N LYS A 332 20.48 4.72 -3.81
CA LYS A 332 19.42 3.75 -4.18
C LYS A 332 18.02 4.28 -3.88
N SER A 333 17.87 5.01 -2.76
CA SER A 333 16.61 5.65 -2.37
C SER A 333 16.17 6.72 -3.38
N TYR A 334 17.11 7.50 -3.91
CA TYR A 334 16.82 8.51 -4.93
C TYR A 334 16.50 7.90 -6.30
N MET A 335 17.09 6.74 -6.62
CA MET A 335 16.77 6.04 -7.86
C MET A 335 15.33 5.51 -7.86
N THR A 336 14.85 4.93 -6.75
CA THR A 336 13.45 4.50 -6.61
C THR A 336 12.51 5.70 -6.60
N ALA A 337 12.88 6.80 -5.94
CA ALA A 337 12.10 8.04 -5.94
C ALA A 337 12.04 8.68 -7.34
N GLY A 338 13.12 8.64 -8.11
CA GLY A 338 13.16 9.08 -9.51
C GLY A 338 12.29 8.21 -10.44
N CYS A 339 12.27 6.89 -10.22
CA CYS A 339 11.32 5.99 -10.90
C CYS A 339 9.88 6.39 -10.57
N PHE A 340 9.56 6.61 -9.29
CA PHE A 340 8.22 6.94 -8.86
C PHE A 340 7.76 8.32 -9.36
N PHE A 341 8.64 9.32 -9.37
CA PHE A 341 8.39 10.61 -10.01
C PHE A 341 8.02 10.44 -11.48
N SER A 342 8.84 9.72 -12.24
CA SER A 342 8.66 9.51 -13.68
C SER A 342 7.36 8.76 -13.99
N LEU A 343 7.02 7.77 -13.18
CA LEU A 343 5.76 7.03 -13.28
C LEU A 343 4.55 7.89 -12.94
N ASN A 344 4.65 8.75 -11.93
CA ASN A 344 3.57 9.62 -11.51
C ASN A 344 3.21 10.70 -12.54
N VAL A 345 4.12 11.06 -13.44
CA VAL A 345 3.82 11.90 -14.60
C VAL A 345 2.73 11.25 -15.48
N ALA A 346 2.86 9.97 -15.81
CA ALA A 346 1.86 9.21 -16.57
C ALA A 346 0.62 8.86 -15.73
N PHE A 347 0.82 8.49 -14.47
CA PHE A 347 -0.25 8.12 -13.53
C PHE A 347 -1.24 9.26 -13.26
N SER A 348 -0.79 10.51 -13.25
CA SER A 348 -1.64 11.69 -13.05
C SER A 348 -2.28 12.21 -14.34
N SER A 349 -1.62 12.02 -15.48
CA SER A 349 -2.10 12.55 -16.75
C SER A 349 -3.06 11.58 -17.47
N MET A 350 -2.69 10.34 -17.64
CA MET A 350 -3.41 9.41 -18.51
C MET A 350 -4.87 9.15 -18.07
N PRO A 351 -5.21 8.90 -16.79
CA PRO A 351 -6.59 8.70 -16.38
C PRO A 351 -7.50 9.91 -16.66
N VAL A 352 -6.94 11.12 -16.60
CA VAL A 352 -7.69 12.37 -16.84
C VAL A 352 -7.80 12.68 -18.32
N PHE A 353 -6.71 12.49 -19.08
CA PHE A 353 -6.66 12.89 -20.48
C PHE A 353 -7.06 11.78 -21.46
N ALA A 354 -7.13 10.51 -21.05
CA ALA A 354 -7.50 9.41 -21.94
C ALA A 354 -8.82 9.63 -22.70
N PRO A 355 -9.93 10.04 -22.06
CA PRO A 355 -11.17 10.30 -22.79
C PRO A 355 -11.02 11.45 -23.79
N ILE A 356 -10.24 12.49 -23.46
CA ILE A 356 -9.98 13.65 -24.32
C ILE A 356 -9.12 13.25 -25.53
N ILE A 357 -8.06 12.47 -25.29
CA ILE A 357 -7.17 11.96 -26.34
C ILE A 357 -7.95 11.08 -27.30
N ILE A 358 -8.77 10.14 -26.78
CA ILE A 358 -9.60 9.25 -27.61
C ILE A 358 -10.63 10.07 -28.41
N GLN A 359 -11.25 11.09 -27.82
CA GLN A 359 -12.14 11.98 -28.55
C GLN A 359 -11.41 12.68 -29.69
N ASN A 360 -10.21 13.17 -29.48
CA ASN A 360 -9.40 13.84 -30.51
C ASN A 360 -8.84 12.90 -31.60
N MET A 361 -8.87 11.58 -31.35
CA MET A 361 -8.63 10.57 -32.41
C MET A 361 -9.79 10.46 -33.43
N GLY A 362 -10.90 11.18 -33.23
CA GLY A 362 -12.05 11.22 -34.11
C GLY A 362 -13.29 10.49 -33.62
N TYR A 363 -13.30 9.98 -32.40
CA TYR A 363 -14.47 9.37 -31.79
C TYR A 363 -15.43 10.43 -31.22
N SER A 364 -16.73 10.13 -31.19
CA SER A 364 -17.70 10.99 -30.51
C SER A 364 -17.45 11.03 -28.99
N ALA A 365 -17.95 12.07 -28.30
CA ALA A 365 -17.80 12.21 -26.85
C ALA A 365 -18.31 10.94 -26.09
N VAL A 366 -19.45 10.39 -26.52
CA VAL A 366 -20.00 9.17 -25.91
C VAL A 366 -19.09 7.96 -26.16
N GLN A 367 -18.62 7.79 -27.40
CA GLN A 367 -17.71 6.69 -27.74
C GLN A 367 -16.37 6.80 -26.99
N ALA A 368 -15.83 8.00 -26.88
CA ALA A 368 -14.57 8.25 -26.18
C ALA A 368 -14.64 7.84 -24.69
N GLN A 369 -15.75 8.13 -24.03
CA GLN A 369 -15.98 7.69 -22.66
C GLN A 369 -16.02 6.14 -22.56
N GLY A 370 -16.79 5.49 -23.40
CA GLY A 370 -16.87 4.02 -23.41
C GLY A 370 -15.54 3.34 -23.75
N LEU A 371 -14.80 3.88 -24.73
CA LEU A 371 -13.50 3.36 -25.18
C LEU A 371 -12.37 3.63 -24.17
N ALA A 372 -12.51 4.57 -23.25
CA ALA A 372 -11.53 4.77 -22.20
C ALA A 372 -11.55 3.66 -21.12
N ALA A 373 -12.66 2.93 -20.95
CA ALA A 373 -12.78 1.90 -19.91
C ALA A 373 -11.95 0.62 -20.17
N PRO A 374 -11.96 -0.02 -21.38
CA PRO A 374 -11.26 -1.28 -21.61
C PRO A 374 -9.76 -1.26 -21.35
N PRO A 375 -8.96 -0.22 -21.75
CA PRO A 375 -7.55 -0.17 -21.43
C PRO A 375 -7.27 -0.16 -19.92
N HIS A 376 -8.09 0.52 -19.13
CA HIS A 376 -7.94 0.56 -17.67
C HIS A 376 -8.34 -0.77 -17.01
N LEU A 377 -9.40 -1.44 -17.49
CA LEU A 377 -9.78 -2.77 -17.02
C LEU A 377 -8.69 -3.80 -17.35
N PHE A 378 -8.12 -3.74 -18.55
CA PHE A 378 -6.97 -4.54 -18.93
C PHE A 378 -5.78 -4.28 -18.01
N ALA A 379 -5.48 -3.01 -17.71
CA ALA A 379 -4.42 -2.63 -16.78
C ALA A 379 -4.65 -3.24 -15.39
N PHE A 380 -5.86 -3.22 -14.86
CA PHE A 380 -6.19 -3.85 -13.57
C PHE A 380 -5.80 -5.34 -13.54
N VAL A 381 -6.21 -6.09 -14.56
CA VAL A 381 -5.87 -7.53 -14.66
C VAL A 381 -4.36 -7.73 -14.75
N VAL A 382 -3.67 -6.93 -15.57
CA VAL A 382 -2.21 -7.00 -15.74
C VAL A 382 -1.48 -6.67 -14.43
N VAL A 383 -1.94 -5.68 -13.66
CA VAL A 383 -1.36 -5.34 -12.34
C VAL A 383 -1.45 -6.53 -11.39
N LEU A 384 -2.61 -7.20 -11.31
CA LEU A 384 -2.77 -8.37 -10.43
C LEU A 384 -1.87 -9.53 -10.85
N VAL A 385 -1.82 -9.84 -12.14
CA VAL A 385 -0.94 -10.89 -12.68
C VAL A 385 0.52 -10.55 -12.42
N THR A 386 0.93 -9.31 -12.68
CA THR A 386 2.30 -8.84 -12.43
C THR A 386 2.68 -8.95 -10.96
N SER A 387 1.78 -8.59 -10.05
CA SER A 387 2.02 -8.70 -8.61
C SER A 387 2.25 -10.15 -8.20
N ILE A 388 1.42 -11.09 -8.67
CA ILE A 388 1.58 -12.53 -8.39
C ILE A 388 2.89 -13.07 -8.98
N VAL A 389 3.21 -12.74 -10.23
CA VAL A 389 4.44 -13.19 -10.89
C VAL A 389 5.67 -12.62 -10.19
N SER A 390 5.66 -11.34 -9.85
CA SER A 390 6.73 -10.66 -9.14
C SER A 390 6.97 -11.26 -7.74
N ASP A 391 5.90 -11.62 -7.02
CA ASP A 391 6.02 -12.29 -5.72
C ASP A 391 6.59 -13.70 -5.83
N ARG A 392 6.15 -14.47 -6.82
CA ARG A 392 6.65 -15.83 -7.04
C ARG A 392 8.11 -15.85 -7.53
N SER A 393 8.49 -14.93 -8.40
CA SER A 393 9.85 -14.86 -8.95
C SER A 393 10.85 -14.17 -8.02
N GLN A 394 10.39 -13.58 -6.90
CA GLN A 394 11.20 -12.76 -6.00
C GLN A 394 12.04 -11.69 -6.73
N SER A 395 11.54 -11.24 -7.89
CA SER A 395 12.17 -10.21 -8.71
C SER A 395 11.20 -9.06 -8.94
N ARG A 396 11.60 -7.86 -8.55
CA ARG A 396 10.80 -6.62 -8.71
C ARG A 396 11.25 -5.81 -9.93
N SER A 397 12.55 -5.78 -10.18
CA SER A 397 13.14 -4.96 -11.26
C SER A 397 12.75 -5.41 -12.66
N ILE A 398 12.67 -6.73 -12.92
CA ILE A 398 12.33 -7.25 -14.26
C ILE A 398 10.91 -6.83 -14.67
N PRO A 399 9.85 -7.04 -13.86
CA PRO A 399 8.53 -6.54 -14.18
C PRO A 399 8.51 -5.02 -14.42
N ILE A 400 9.20 -4.22 -13.59
CA ILE A 400 9.27 -2.76 -13.77
C ILE A 400 9.85 -2.41 -15.14
N ILE A 401 10.99 -3.01 -15.52
CA ILE A 401 11.66 -2.75 -16.80
C ILE A 401 10.76 -3.12 -17.98
N ILE A 402 10.17 -4.32 -17.96
CA ILE A 402 9.29 -4.79 -19.05
C ILE A 402 8.09 -3.84 -19.21
N HIS A 403 7.43 -3.49 -18.12
CA HIS A 403 6.23 -2.66 -18.16
C HIS A 403 6.53 -1.21 -18.54
N ALA A 404 7.68 -0.67 -18.08
CA ALA A 404 8.15 0.65 -18.50
C ALA A 404 8.48 0.69 -20.00
N LEU A 405 9.14 -0.35 -20.54
CA LEU A 405 9.41 -0.45 -21.98
C LEU A 405 8.13 -0.61 -22.81
N LEU A 406 7.16 -1.40 -22.34
CA LEU A 406 5.86 -1.53 -23.01
C LEU A 406 5.13 -0.18 -23.08
N ALA A 407 5.09 0.56 -21.97
CA ALA A 407 4.49 1.89 -21.94
C ALA A 407 5.26 2.88 -22.83
N MET A 408 6.60 2.83 -22.79
CA MET A 408 7.46 3.66 -23.65
C MET A 408 7.14 3.46 -25.12
N VAL A 409 7.04 2.20 -25.57
CA VAL A 409 6.72 1.87 -26.97
C VAL A 409 5.33 2.39 -27.34
N GLY A 410 4.33 2.19 -26.47
CA GLY A 410 2.98 2.70 -26.70
C GLY A 410 2.94 4.23 -26.85
N TYR A 411 3.60 4.96 -25.94
CA TYR A 411 3.70 6.42 -26.02
C TYR A 411 4.50 6.89 -27.24
N MET A 412 5.58 6.19 -27.60
CA MET A 412 6.39 6.50 -28.79
C MET A 412 5.58 6.35 -30.07
N LEU A 413 4.79 5.27 -30.19
CA LEU A 413 3.92 5.05 -31.34
C LEU A 413 2.85 6.16 -31.44
N LEU A 414 2.26 6.59 -30.32
CA LEU A 414 1.32 7.72 -30.33
C LEU A 414 2.01 9.04 -30.72
N ALA A 415 3.23 9.29 -30.22
CA ALA A 415 3.99 10.48 -30.59
C ALA A 415 4.36 10.51 -32.08
N LEU A 416 4.60 9.36 -32.68
CA LEU A 416 4.93 9.22 -34.11
C LEU A 416 3.71 8.99 -35.01
N ALA A 417 2.51 8.83 -34.42
CA ALA A 417 1.28 8.51 -35.16
C ALA A 417 1.00 9.43 -36.37
N PRO A 418 1.20 10.78 -36.28
CA PRO A 418 0.99 11.64 -37.44
C PRO A 418 2.00 11.38 -38.56
N LYS A 419 3.27 11.10 -38.21
CA LYS A 419 4.34 10.82 -39.21
C LYS A 419 4.19 9.45 -39.86
N MET A 420 3.70 8.47 -39.11
CA MET A 420 3.52 7.09 -39.57
C MET A 420 2.13 6.86 -40.19
N HIS A 421 1.29 7.89 -40.23
CA HIS A 421 -0.11 7.79 -40.69
C HIS A 421 -0.87 6.63 -40.03
N LEU A 422 -0.69 6.45 -38.71
CA LEU A 422 -1.36 5.37 -37.99
C LEU A 422 -2.89 5.55 -38.02
N SER A 423 -3.59 4.45 -38.31
CA SER A 423 -5.04 4.44 -38.22
C SER A 423 -5.55 4.73 -36.79
N THR A 424 -6.75 5.30 -36.68
CA THR A 424 -7.42 5.57 -35.41
C THR A 424 -7.46 4.32 -34.49
N THR A 425 -7.74 3.16 -35.09
CA THR A 425 -7.76 1.89 -34.35
C THR A 425 -6.37 1.53 -33.80
N ALA A 426 -5.29 1.71 -34.59
CA ALA A 426 -3.94 1.45 -34.14
C ALA A 426 -3.52 2.40 -33.00
N GLN A 427 -3.88 3.69 -33.12
CA GLN A 427 -3.65 4.66 -32.04
C GLN A 427 -4.39 4.26 -30.76
N TYR A 428 -5.65 3.85 -30.85
CA TYR A 428 -6.43 3.36 -29.72
C TYR A 428 -5.78 2.12 -29.07
N LEU A 429 -5.32 1.15 -29.85
CA LEU A 429 -4.66 -0.06 -29.34
C LEU A 429 -3.37 0.27 -28.57
N CYS A 430 -2.67 1.36 -28.87
CA CYS A 430 -1.52 1.81 -28.11
C CYS A 430 -1.85 2.21 -26.65
N THR A 431 -3.10 2.53 -26.36
CA THR A 431 -3.51 2.90 -24.98
C THR A 431 -3.42 1.71 -24.00
N PHE A 432 -3.55 0.47 -24.48
CA PHE A 432 -3.48 -0.73 -23.64
C PHE A 432 -2.10 -0.96 -23.02
N PRO A 433 -0.98 -1.04 -23.79
CA PRO A 433 0.35 -1.18 -23.22
C PRO A 433 0.76 0.03 -22.39
N ILE A 434 0.27 1.23 -22.71
CA ILE A 434 0.51 2.44 -21.92
C ILE A 434 -0.08 2.29 -20.52
N THR A 435 -1.39 2.03 -20.41
CA THR A 435 -2.10 1.94 -19.13
C THR A 435 -1.60 0.76 -18.29
N ALA A 436 -1.50 -0.43 -18.89
CA ALA A 436 -0.98 -1.61 -18.21
C ALA A 436 0.47 -1.39 -17.71
N GLY A 437 1.29 -0.73 -18.52
CA GLY A 437 2.70 -0.51 -18.21
C GLY A 437 2.91 0.40 -17.00
N PHE A 438 2.39 1.62 -17.01
CA PHE A 438 2.65 2.53 -15.90
C PHE A 438 1.94 2.10 -14.59
N PHE A 439 0.70 1.57 -14.63
CA PHE A 439 0.03 1.09 -13.43
C PHE A 439 0.77 -0.09 -12.77
N SER A 440 1.24 -1.06 -13.57
CA SER A 440 2.00 -2.20 -13.04
C SER A 440 3.36 -1.78 -12.50
N ALA A 441 4.05 -0.86 -13.18
CA ALA A 441 5.34 -0.35 -12.74
C ALA A 441 5.23 0.46 -11.44
N VAL A 442 4.23 1.35 -11.30
CA VAL A 442 3.98 2.12 -10.06
C VAL A 442 3.81 1.20 -8.85
N THR A 443 2.91 0.21 -8.97
CA THR A 443 2.63 -0.73 -7.90
C THR A 443 3.89 -1.48 -7.48
N THR A 444 4.68 -1.95 -8.46
CA THR A 444 5.89 -2.74 -8.19
C THR A 444 7.02 -1.89 -7.60
N VAL A 445 7.19 -0.61 -8.01
CA VAL A 445 8.21 0.30 -7.47
C VAL A 445 7.97 0.59 -5.99
N ILE A 446 6.71 0.82 -5.58
CA ILE A 446 6.37 1.05 -4.17
C ILE A 446 6.75 -0.16 -3.32
N VAL A 447 6.37 -1.36 -3.76
CA VAL A 447 6.71 -2.61 -3.06
C VAL A 447 8.23 -2.84 -3.03
N TRP A 448 8.94 -2.55 -4.13
CA TRP A 448 10.39 -2.68 -4.22
C TRP A 448 11.12 -1.75 -3.24
N THR A 449 10.64 -0.52 -3.11
CA THR A 449 11.16 0.47 -2.17
C THR A 449 11.05 0.01 -0.72
N VAL A 450 9.89 -0.54 -0.33
CA VAL A 450 9.64 -1.01 1.03
C VAL A 450 10.47 -2.25 1.37
N ASN A 451 10.61 -3.18 0.42
CA ASN A 451 11.28 -4.47 0.66
C ASN A 451 12.80 -4.35 0.80
N ASN A 452 13.42 -3.32 0.23
CA ASN A 452 14.88 -3.17 0.19
C ASN A 452 15.46 -2.28 1.32
N GLN A 453 14.75 -2.15 2.45
CA GLN A 453 15.22 -1.45 3.64
C GLN A 453 15.30 -2.39 4.84
N GLN A 454 16.45 -2.37 5.52
CA GLN A 454 16.75 -3.25 6.66
C GLN A 454 16.02 -2.85 7.93
N SER A 455 16.01 -1.55 8.25
CA SER A 455 15.43 -1.02 9.50
C SER A 455 14.03 -0.43 9.27
N GLU A 456 13.25 -0.31 10.34
CA GLU A 456 11.91 0.31 10.30
C GLU A 456 12.00 1.79 9.99
N GLU A 457 12.92 2.46 10.69
CA GLU A 457 13.17 3.89 10.51
C GLU A 457 13.65 4.18 9.07
N GLY A 458 14.48 3.27 8.51
CA GLY A 458 14.93 3.34 7.11
C GLY A 458 13.78 3.16 6.13
N ARG A 459 12.83 2.22 6.38
CA ARG A 459 11.64 2.03 5.54
C ARG A 459 10.74 3.26 5.54
N GLY A 460 10.43 3.79 6.73
CA GLY A 460 9.62 5.00 6.86
C GLY A 460 10.25 6.18 6.13
N SER A 461 11.55 6.38 6.31
CA SER A 461 12.31 7.47 5.66
C SER A 461 12.36 7.31 4.14
N ASN A 462 12.51 6.06 3.64
CA ASN A 462 12.56 5.80 2.21
C ASN A 462 11.21 6.00 1.52
N VAL A 463 10.11 5.58 2.17
CA VAL A 463 8.74 5.83 1.69
C VAL A 463 8.42 7.33 1.70
N ALA A 464 8.84 8.04 2.76
CA ALA A 464 8.68 9.50 2.82
C ALA A 464 9.44 10.19 1.67
N LEU A 465 10.70 9.81 1.43
CA LEU A 465 11.50 10.35 0.32
C LEU A 465 10.88 10.02 -1.05
N LEU A 466 10.40 8.78 -1.22
CA LEU A 466 9.69 8.34 -2.41
C LEU A 466 8.49 9.25 -2.71
N ASN A 467 7.68 9.53 -1.69
CA ASN A 467 6.49 10.37 -1.82
C ASN A 467 6.85 11.84 -2.06
N ILE A 468 7.75 12.43 -1.27
CA ILE A 468 8.16 13.82 -1.43
C ILE A 468 8.65 14.11 -2.86
N ILE A 469 9.49 13.25 -3.43
CA ILE A 469 9.99 13.42 -4.80
C ILE A 469 8.93 13.00 -5.81
N GLY A 470 8.29 11.85 -5.60
CA GLY A 470 7.37 11.26 -6.56
C GLY A 470 6.11 12.06 -6.79
N GLN A 471 5.58 12.69 -5.75
CA GLN A 471 4.37 13.52 -5.85
C GLN A 471 4.59 14.86 -6.60
N LEU A 472 5.83 15.21 -6.92
CA LEU A 472 6.12 16.33 -7.84
C LEU A 472 5.81 15.95 -9.30
N GLY A 473 5.79 14.65 -9.66
CA GLY A 473 5.47 14.18 -11.02
C GLY A 473 4.13 14.66 -11.56
N PRO A 474 3.04 14.60 -10.79
CA PRO A 474 1.74 15.12 -11.17
C PRO A 474 1.73 16.59 -11.64
N LEU A 475 2.57 17.44 -11.06
CA LEU A 475 2.68 18.86 -11.48
C LEU A 475 3.16 18.98 -12.93
N VAL A 476 4.00 18.06 -13.38
CA VAL A 476 4.40 17.94 -14.78
C VAL A 476 3.28 17.30 -15.59
N GLY A 477 2.72 16.18 -15.11
CA GLY A 477 1.71 15.39 -15.82
C GLY A 477 0.46 16.17 -16.21
N THR A 478 0.00 17.09 -15.34
CA THR A 478 -1.21 17.91 -15.57
C THR A 478 -1.05 18.94 -16.69
N ARG A 479 0.18 19.19 -17.18
CA ARG A 479 0.49 20.19 -18.20
C ARG A 479 1.01 19.61 -19.53
N LEU A 480 0.97 18.28 -19.68
CA LEU A 480 1.52 17.62 -20.86
C LEU A 480 0.62 17.63 -22.09
N TYR A 481 -0.67 17.86 -21.91
CA TYR A 481 -1.68 17.76 -22.97
C TYR A 481 -2.47 19.06 -23.13
N PRO A 482 -1.78 20.19 -23.49
CA PRO A 482 -2.46 21.46 -23.74
C PRO A 482 -3.28 21.39 -25.03
N ASP A 483 -4.38 22.14 -25.12
CA ASP A 483 -5.25 22.17 -26.30
C ASP A 483 -4.53 22.66 -27.57
N SER A 484 -3.44 23.43 -27.41
CA SER A 484 -2.59 23.85 -28.54
C SER A 484 -1.94 22.72 -29.31
N ASP A 485 -1.73 21.58 -28.65
CA ASP A 485 -1.08 20.41 -29.27
C ASP A 485 -2.09 19.40 -29.82
N ALA A 486 -3.42 19.69 -29.71
CA ALA A 486 -4.46 18.87 -30.30
C ALA A 486 -4.38 18.88 -31.82
N PRO A 487 -4.81 17.78 -32.50
CA PRO A 487 -5.40 16.57 -31.94
C PRO A 487 -4.40 15.49 -31.56
N SER A 488 -3.13 15.60 -31.95
CA SER A 488 -2.15 14.49 -31.88
C SER A 488 -1.35 14.44 -30.59
N TYR A 489 -1.29 15.53 -29.82
CA TYR A 489 -0.55 15.64 -28.56
C TYR A 489 0.88 15.05 -28.60
N THR A 490 1.56 15.18 -29.75
CA THR A 490 2.88 14.56 -30.03
C THR A 490 3.91 14.86 -28.95
N ARG A 491 3.95 16.12 -28.49
CA ARG A 491 4.89 16.56 -27.46
C ARG A 491 4.62 15.89 -26.11
N GLY A 492 3.37 15.81 -25.67
CA GLY A 492 2.98 15.17 -24.41
C GLY A 492 3.33 13.68 -24.41
N HIS A 493 3.00 12.98 -25.50
CA HIS A 493 3.34 11.57 -25.67
C HIS A 493 4.86 11.32 -25.71
N ALA A 494 5.63 12.17 -26.41
CA ALA A 494 7.09 12.03 -26.46
C ALA A 494 7.73 12.24 -25.07
N ILE A 495 7.25 13.20 -24.29
CA ILE A 495 7.72 13.43 -22.91
C ILE A 495 7.40 12.22 -22.02
N CYS A 496 6.17 11.68 -22.08
CA CYS A 496 5.81 10.47 -21.35
C CYS A 496 6.68 9.27 -21.76
N ALA A 497 6.96 9.10 -23.06
CA ALA A 497 7.87 8.05 -23.55
C ALA A 497 9.27 8.20 -22.95
N ALA A 498 9.81 9.44 -22.89
CA ALA A 498 11.11 9.72 -22.29
C ALA A 498 11.13 9.40 -20.78
N PHE A 499 10.07 9.73 -20.03
CA PHE A 499 9.96 9.35 -18.62
C PHE A 499 9.87 7.82 -18.43
N MET A 500 9.15 7.11 -19.29
CA MET A 500 9.12 5.63 -19.23
C MET A 500 10.48 5.01 -19.56
N ALA A 501 11.21 5.57 -20.53
CA ALA A 501 12.59 5.18 -20.81
C ALA A 501 13.51 5.41 -19.59
N LEU A 502 13.35 6.55 -18.91
CA LEU A 502 14.09 6.87 -17.68
C LEU A 502 13.79 5.86 -16.56
N VAL A 503 12.52 5.45 -16.39
CA VAL A 503 12.16 4.38 -15.43
C VAL A 503 12.88 3.07 -15.76
N ALA A 504 12.86 2.63 -17.02
CA ALA A 504 13.53 1.42 -17.45
C ALA A 504 15.06 1.49 -17.20
N LEU A 505 15.66 2.64 -17.48
CA LEU A 505 17.08 2.90 -17.23
C LEU A 505 17.41 2.85 -15.74
N LEU A 506 16.70 3.63 -14.92
CA LEU A 506 16.93 3.68 -13.46
C LEU A 506 16.72 2.32 -12.81
N ALA A 507 15.67 1.58 -13.20
CA ALA A 507 15.41 0.24 -12.69
C ALA A 507 16.52 -0.75 -13.09
N THR A 508 17.06 -0.64 -14.33
CA THR A 508 18.19 -1.47 -14.79
C THR A 508 19.45 -1.16 -14.01
N VAL A 509 19.79 0.12 -13.85
CA VAL A 509 20.98 0.54 -13.08
C VAL A 509 20.86 0.09 -11.63
N LEU A 510 19.71 0.31 -11.00
CA LEU A 510 19.45 -0.11 -9.62
C LEU A 510 19.58 -1.64 -9.48
N ARG A 511 19.03 -2.42 -10.42
CA ARG A 511 19.20 -3.89 -10.45
C ARG A 511 20.67 -4.29 -10.45
N VAL A 512 21.50 -3.65 -11.30
CA VAL A 512 22.95 -3.93 -11.37
C VAL A 512 23.63 -3.59 -10.04
N VAL A 513 23.29 -2.44 -9.44
CA VAL A 513 23.84 -2.02 -8.14
C VAL A 513 23.46 -3.03 -7.04
N LEU A 514 22.20 -3.46 -6.97
CA LEU A 514 21.73 -4.42 -5.96
C LEU A 514 22.33 -5.81 -6.18
N THR A 515 22.48 -6.25 -7.43
CA THR A 515 23.13 -7.54 -7.76
C THR A 515 24.60 -7.54 -7.31
N ARG A 516 25.33 -6.45 -7.54
CA ARG A 516 26.71 -6.30 -7.07
C ARG A 516 26.78 -6.26 -5.54
N ALA A 517 25.85 -5.57 -4.87
CA ALA A 517 25.78 -5.52 -3.42
C ALA A 517 25.51 -6.91 -2.83
N ASN A 518 24.57 -7.68 -3.39
CA ASN A 518 24.28 -9.04 -2.97
C ASN A 518 25.48 -9.98 -3.17
N ALA A 519 26.19 -9.86 -4.31
CA ALA A 519 27.40 -10.65 -4.56
C ALA A 519 28.50 -10.35 -3.54
N ALA A 520 28.73 -9.07 -3.21
CA ALA A 520 29.69 -8.66 -2.19
C ALA A 520 29.31 -9.19 -0.80
N SER A 521 28.03 -9.14 -0.42
CA SER A 521 27.53 -9.69 0.85
C SER A 521 27.73 -11.21 0.94
N ARG A 522 27.44 -11.94 -0.13
CA ARG A 522 27.67 -13.41 -0.19
C ARG A 522 29.16 -13.75 -0.09
N ALA A 523 30.03 -13.03 -0.78
CA ALA A 523 31.48 -13.23 -0.68
C ALA A 523 32.00 -12.98 0.74
N ALA A 524 31.52 -11.94 1.40
CA ALA A 524 31.88 -11.63 2.79
C ALA A 524 31.42 -12.72 3.78
N ARG A 525 30.26 -13.37 3.55
CA ARG A 525 29.78 -14.50 4.37
C ARG A 525 30.68 -15.72 4.23
N VAL A 526 31.08 -16.08 3.01
CA VAL A 526 31.98 -17.22 2.75
C VAL A 526 33.30 -17.01 3.49
N ILE A 527 33.91 -15.82 3.38
CA ILE A 527 35.17 -15.49 4.07
C ILE A 527 35.01 -15.58 5.59
N LYS A 528 33.85 -15.19 6.15
CA LYS A 528 33.58 -15.24 7.58
C LYS A 528 33.40 -16.68 8.08
N GLN A 529 32.80 -17.55 7.28
CA GLN A 529 32.66 -18.99 7.58
C GLN A 529 34.02 -19.71 7.52
N ASP A 530 34.84 -19.43 6.52
CA ASP A 530 36.19 -20.03 6.42
C ASP A 530 37.14 -19.49 7.51
N GLY A 531 36.94 -18.26 7.99
CA GLY A 531 37.70 -17.64 9.07
C GLY A 531 37.30 -18.11 10.48
N ALA A 532 36.15 -18.73 10.67
CA ALA A 532 35.64 -19.17 11.98
C ALA A 532 36.48 -20.33 12.60
N HIS A 533 37.42 -20.91 11.86
CA HIS A 533 38.40 -21.88 12.39
C HIS A 533 39.63 -21.22 13.06
N ARG A 534 39.70 -19.89 13.20
CA ARG A 534 40.74 -19.21 13.98
C ARG A 534 40.11 -18.37 15.09
N PRO A 535 40.48 -18.61 16.38
CA PRO A 535 39.99 -17.80 17.48
C PRO A 535 40.62 -16.39 17.37
N LEU A 536 39.83 -15.38 17.06
CA LEU A 536 40.26 -14.01 16.99
C LEU A 536 39.33 -13.11 17.79
N VAL A 537 39.96 -12.35 18.65
CA VAL A 537 39.51 -11.13 19.34
C VAL A 537 38.36 -10.44 18.63
N ALA A 538 37.24 -10.35 19.32
CA ALA A 538 36.01 -9.70 18.85
C ALA A 538 36.28 -8.24 18.48
N SER A 539 36.41 -7.96 17.20
CA SER A 539 36.21 -6.61 16.68
C SER A 539 34.73 -6.45 16.35
N SER A 540 34.12 -5.43 16.94
CA SER A 540 32.73 -4.99 16.76
C SER A 540 32.46 -4.49 15.33
N ALA A 541 32.63 -5.34 14.33
CA ALA A 541 32.34 -5.04 12.94
C ALA A 541 30.95 -5.59 12.58
N SER A 542 30.00 -4.67 12.66
CA SER A 542 28.77 -4.51 11.88
C SER A 542 28.05 -5.77 11.38
N THR A 543 26.86 -5.97 11.90
CA THR A 543 25.73 -6.81 11.43
C THR A 543 25.22 -6.50 10.00
N ALA A 544 26.01 -5.85 9.16
CA ALA A 544 25.65 -5.48 7.78
C ALA A 544 25.75 -6.64 6.76
N GLY A 545 26.22 -7.84 7.19
CA GLY A 545 26.49 -8.97 6.29
C GLY A 545 25.30 -9.87 5.93
N ASP A 546 24.17 -9.77 6.65
CA ASP A 546 23.09 -10.77 6.53
C ASP A 546 21.88 -10.34 5.70
N PHE A 547 21.86 -9.09 5.22
CA PHE A 547 20.74 -8.60 4.40
C PHE A 547 20.96 -8.86 2.92
N GLU A 548 19.98 -9.50 2.28
CA GLU A 548 19.96 -9.72 0.83
C GLU A 548 18.85 -8.86 0.20
N TYR A 549 19.23 -8.04 -0.79
CA TYR A 549 18.30 -7.18 -1.51
C TYR A 549 17.44 -8.00 -2.48
N ILE A 550 16.15 -7.71 -2.57
CA ILE A 550 15.26 -8.24 -3.60
C ILE A 550 15.51 -7.49 -4.90
N LEU A 551 15.83 -8.24 -5.96
CA LEU A 551 16.23 -7.69 -7.27
C LEU A 551 15.04 -7.21 -8.11
#